data_0f6e54bc4606c7807fe8a8dbdf57770c
#
_entry.id   0f6e54bc4606c7807fe8a8dbdf57770c
#
_cell.length_a   1.000
_cell.length_b   1.000
_cell.length_c   1.000
_cell.angle_alpha   90.00
_cell.angle_beta   90.00
_cell.angle_gamma   90.00
#
_symmetry.space_group_name_H-M   'P 1'
#
loop_
_entity.id
_entity.type
_entity.pdbx_description
1 polymer ?
#
loop_
_entity_poly.entity_id
_entity_poly.type
_entity_poly.pdbx_seq_one_letter_code
_entity_poly.pdbx_strand_id
1 'polypeptide(L)'
;MAASHLVKRKSNVYDDKSFGRGGMKTEADWSDDTKRLLRAEMARRGLTYDQLTEKLAAIGVKDTAVNIRNKVARGKFTAAFLIQCLTAMGARSLRLGEPENGQ
;
A
#
# COMPACT_ATOMS: atom_id res chain seq x y z
N MET A 1 -26.67 2.25 16.52
CA MET A 1 -26.15 2.12 16.40
C MET A 1 -25.40 1.91 16.14
N ALA A 2 -25.38 1.75 16.00
CA ALA A 2 -24.64 1.67 15.79
C ALA A 2 -23.84 1.39 15.39
N ALA A 3 -23.99 1.22 15.34
CA ALA A 3 -23.20 1.03 15.02
C ALA A 3 -22.45 0.78 14.62
N SER A 4 -22.74 0.72 14.57
CA SER A 4 -22.00 0.62 14.27
C SER A 4 -21.28 0.37 13.73
N HIS A 5 -21.52 0.45 13.66
CA HIS A 5 -20.74 0.46 13.23
C HIS A 5 -20.01 0.22 12.85
N LEU A 6 -20.53 0.29 12.69
CA LEU A 6 -19.85 0.20 12.45
C LEU A 6 -19.12 -0.16 12.08
N VAL A 7 -19.38 -0.10 11.99
CA VAL A 7 -18.61 -0.26 11.85
C VAL A 7 -17.93 -0.71 11.41
N LYS A 8 -18.24 -0.71 11.17
CA LYS A 8 -17.60 -0.93 10.92
C LYS A 8 -16.81 -1.18 10.42
N ARG A 9 -16.96 -1.15 10.25
CA ARG A 9 -16.13 -1.16 9.91
C ARG A 9 -15.29 -1.31 9.65
N LYS A 10 -15.43 -1.26 9.64
CA LYS A 10 -14.57 -1.24 9.49
C LYS A 10 -13.75 -0.95 9.47
N SER A 11 -13.90 -0.90 9.53
CA SER A 11 -13.07 -0.49 9.66
C SER A 11 -12.32 -0.30 9.72
N ASN A 12 -12.33 -0.12 9.82
CA ASN A 12 -11.57 0.09 10.11
C ASN A 12 -10.88 -0.01 10.37
N VAL A 13 -10.97 0.04 10.35
CA VAL A 13 -10.29 -0.09 10.81
C VAL A 13 -9.58 -0.09 10.99
N TYR A 14 -9.46 0.12 11.01
CA TYR A 14 -8.68 0.16 11.40
C TYR A 14 -8.38 0.58 11.88
N ASP A 15 -8.81 0.95 11.87
CA ASP A 15 -8.52 1.15 12.38
C ASP A 15 -8.15 1.22 13.13
N ASP A 16 -8.26 1.28 13.28
CA ASP A 16 -7.79 1.20 14.27
C ASP A 16 -7.41 0.22 14.86
N LYS A 17 -7.23 -0.29 14.38
CA LYS A 17 -7.13 -1.32 15.03
C LYS A 17 -5.81 -1.72 15.24
N SER A 18 -5.14 -1.93 14.52
CA SER A 18 -3.94 -2.44 14.72
C SER A 18 -3.15 -1.74 15.69
N PHE A 19 -3.39 -0.59 16.08
CA PHE A 19 -2.65 -0.17 16.95
C PHE A 19 -3.30 0.35 17.96
N GLY A 20 -3.53 0.72 18.50
CA GLY A 20 -4.23 0.96 19.45
C GLY A 20 -4.30 -0.06 20.43
N ARG A 21 -4.15 -1.15 20.23
CA ARG A 21 -4.32 -2.04 21.17
C ARG A 21 -3.09 -2.40 21.74
N GLY A 22 -2.08 -1.79 21.46
CA GLY A 22 -0.86 -2.17 22.04
C GLY A 22 -0.46 -3.56 21.71
N GLY A 23 -1.20 -4.20 20.91
CA GLY A 23 -0.85 -5.53 20.49
C GLY A 23 0.16 -5.51 19.41
N MET A 24 0.78 -6.63 19.19
CA MET A 24 1.73 -6.74 18.13
C MET A 24 1.04 -7.02 16.83
N LYS A 25 1.56 -6.49 15.75
CA LYS A 25 1.01 -6.73 14.45
C LYS A 25 1.32 -8.13 13.98
N THR A 26 0.37 -8.73 13.31
CA THR A 26 0.58 -10.03 12.71
C THR A 26 1.22 -9.86 11.34
N GLU A 27 1.63 -10.96 10.76
CA GLU A 27 2.15 -10.94 9.40
C GLU A 27 1.13 -10.35 8.44
N ALA A 28 -0.14 -10.70 8.62
CA ALA A 28 -1.19 -10.17 7.76
C ALA A 28 -1.31 -8.66 7.91
N ASP A 29 -1.12 -8.14 9.11
CA ASP A 29 -1.18 -6.70 9.33
C ASP A 29 -0.05 -6.00 8.61
N TRP A 30 1.15 -6.55 8.66
CA TRP A 30 2.28 -5.96 7.95
C TRP A 30 2.06 -5.99 6.44
N SER A 31 1.49 -7.08 5.93
CA SER A 31 1.19 -7.19 4.51
C SER A 31 0.16 -6.15 4.08
N ASP A 32 -0.86 -5.95 4.90
CA ASP A 32 -1.87 -4.94 4.61
C ASP A 32 -1.26 -3.54 4.60
N ASP A 33 -0.40 -3.26 5.55
CA ASP A 33 0.26 -1.96 5.59
C ASP A 33 1.11 -1.74 4.35
N THR A 34 1.84 -2.76 3.94
CA THR A 34 2.69 -2.67 2.76
C THR A 34 1.86 -2.40 1.51
N LYS A 35 0.75 -3.11 1.39
CA LYS A 35 -0.15 -2.91 0.26
C LYS A 35 -0.68 -1.48 0.25
N ARG A 36 -1.08 -0.98 1.40
CA ARG A 36 -1.62 0.37 1.49
C ARG A 36 -0.59 1.43 1.15
N LEU A 37 0.64 1.22 1.59
CA LEU A 37 1.71 2.16 1.27
C LEU A 37 1.88 2.32 -0.23
N LEU A 38 1.96 1.20 -0.93
CA LEU A 38 2.17 1.26 -2.37
C LEU A 38 0.94 1.83 -3.08
N ARG A 39 -0.25 1.42 -2.67
CA ARG A 39 -1.47 1.95 -3.28
C ARG A 39 -1.62 3.45 -3.04
N ALA A 40 -1.21 3.91 -1.86
CA ALA A 40 -1.27 5.34 -1.57
C ALA A 40 -0.35 6.13 -2.49
N GLU A 41 0.84 5.59 -2.79
CA GLU A 41 1.74 6.27 -3.70
C GLU A 41 1.16 6.32 -5.10
N MET A 42 0.54 5.23 -5.53
CA MET A 42 -0.11 5.21 -6.83
C MET A 42 -1.25 6.22 -6.89
N ALA A 43 -2.07 6.25 -5.84
CA ALA A 43 -3.22 7.15 -5.80
C ALA A 43 -2.79 8.60 -5.81
N ARG A 44 -1.73 8.90 -5.08
CA ARG A 44 -1.22 10.26 -5.02
C ARG A 44 -0.79 10.75 -6.39
N ARG A 45 -0.35 9.85 -7.23
CA ARG A 45 0.12 10.20 -8.57
C ARG A 45 -0.92 9.90 -9.65
N GLY A 46 -2.10 9.42 -9.25
CA GLY A 46 -3.16 9.14 -10.20
C GLY A 46 -2.82 8.01 -11.17
N LEU A 47 -2.10 7.00 -10.70
CA LEU A 47 -1.65 5.93 -11.59
C LEU A 47 -2.52 4.69 -11.46
N THR A 48 -2.85 4.10 -12.60
CA THR A 48 -3.49 2.80 -12.65
C THR A 48 -2.41 1.73 -12.70
N TYR A 49 -2.82 0.47 -12.55
CA TYR A 49 -1.85 -0.61 -12.69
C TYR A 49 -1.29 -0.70 -14.11
N ASP A 50 -2.09 -0.38 -15.10
CA ASP A 50 -1.59 -0.38 -16.47
C ASP A 50 -0.50 0.67 -16.64
N GLN A 51 -0.73 1.85 -16.08
CA GLN A 51 0.28 2.91 -16.17
C GLN A 51 1.53 2.57 -15.39
N LEU A 52 1.37 1.94 -14.23
CA LEU A 52 2.53 1.51 -13.47
C LEU A 52 3.33 0.49 -14.25
N THR A 53 2.64 -0.43 -14.94
CA THR A 53 3.29 -1.43 -15.76
C THR A 53 4.15 -0.76 -16.82
N GLU A 54 3.61 0.27 -17.46
CA GLU A 54 4.37 1.00 -18.48
C GLU A 54 5.59 1.68 -17.90
N LYS A 55 5.44 2.28 -16.73
CA LYS A 55 6.55 2.96 -16.09
C LYS A 55 7.64 1.98 -15.67
N LEU A 56 7.23 0.81 -15.20
CA LEU A 56 8.20 -0.22 -14.86
C LEU A 56 8.96 -0.69 -16.10
N ALA A 57 8.25 -0.86 -17.21
CA ALA A 57 8.90 -1.25 -18.44
C ALA A 57 9.93 -0.22 -18.87
N ALA A 58 9.66 1.05 -18.62
CA ALA A 58 10.57 2.12 -18.99
C ALA A 58 11.90 2.05 -18.24
N ILE A 59 11.92 1.43 -17.07
CA ILE A 59 13.17 1.26 -16.35
C ILE A 59 13.69 -0.18 -16.45
N GLY A 60 13.16 -0.94 -17.41
CA GLY A 60 13.68 -2.27 -17.69
C GLY A 60 13.04 -3.39 -16.89
N VAL A 61 11.98 -3.11 -16.18
CA VAL A 61 11.28 -4.14 -15.38
C VAL A 61 10.03 -4.54 -16.13
N LYS A 62 10.03 -5.73 -16.69
CA LYS A 62 8.91 -6.19 -17.49
C LYS A 62 8.01 -7.11 -16.71
N ASP A 63 6.73 -6.77 -16.70
CA ASP A 63 5.73 -7.55 -16.00
C ASP A 63 4.40 -7.20 -16.64
N THR A 64 3.35 -7.87 -16.20
CA THR A 64 2.00 -7.57 -16.69
C THR A 64 1.20 -6.88 -15.62
N ALA A 65 0.21 -6.11 -16.04
CA ALA A 65 -0.63 -5.42 -15.08
C ALA A 65 -1.34 -6.40 -14.14
N VAL A 66 -1.72 -7.56 -14.66
CA VAL A 66 -2.38 -8.58 -13.85
C VAL A 66 -1.44 -9.09 -12.76
N ASN A 67 -0.21 -9.41 -13.13
CA ASN A 67 0.76 -9.88 -12.14
C ASN A 67 1.05 -8.81 -11.09
N ILE A 68 1.21 -7.58 -11.52
CA ILE A 68 1.49 -6.49 -10.61
C ILE A 68 0.32 -6.28 -9.65
N ARG A 69 -0.89 -6.27 -10.18
CA ARG A 69 -2.07 -6.13 -9.34
C ARG A 69 -2.13 -7.23 -8.29
N ASN A 70 -1.84 -8.46 -8.71
CA ASN A 70 -1.90 -9.59 -7.78
C ASN A 70 -0.81 -9.50 -6.72
N LYS A 71 0.40 -9.08 -7.10
CA LYS A 71 1.47 -8.91 -6.13
C LYS A 71 1.09 -7.86 -5.09
N VAL A 72 0.57 -6.73 -5.56
CA VAL A 72 0.19 -5.66 -4.65
C VAL A 72 -0.95 -6.09 -3.74
N ALA A 73 -1.92 -6.80 -4.33
CA ALA A 73 -3.08 -7.24 -3.55
C ALA A 73 -2.68 -8.14 -2.38
N ARG A 74 -1.65 -8.95 -2.57
CA ARG A 74 -1.20 -9.82 -1.51
C ARG A 74 -0.36 -9.10 -0.47
N GLY A 75 0.27 -8.00 -0.86
CA GLY A 75 1.10 -7.25 0.07
C GLY A 75 2.34 -7.98 0.51
N LYS A 76 2.73 -9.02 -0.23
CA LYS A 76 3.87 -9.84 0.15
C LYS A 76 4.96 -9.85 -0.90
N PHE A 77 5.07 -8.79 -1.62
CA PHE A 77 6.09 -8.69 -2.64
C PHE A 77 7.44 -8.39 -2.01
N THR A 78 8.48 -8.52 -2.80
CA THR A 78 9.83 -8.31 -2.30
C THR A 78 10.12 -6.83 -2.12
N ALA A 79 11.13 -6.54 -1.32
CA ALA A 79 11.57 -5.16 -1.18
C ALA A 79 12.08 -4.62 -2.52
N ALA A 80 12.69 -5.49 -3.32
CA ALA A 80 13.16 -5.07 -4.62
C ALA A 80 12.00 -4.59 -5.50
N PHE A 81 10.90 -5.34 -5.48
CA PHE A 81 9.74 -4.94 -6.26
C PHE A 81 9.21 -3.58 -5.81
N LEU A 82 9.17 -3.38 -4.49
CA LEU A 82 8.70 -2.10 -3.95
C LEU A 82 9.58 -0.95 -4.44
N ILE A 83 10.89 -1.13 -4.37
CA ILE A 83 11.81 -0.09 -4.80
C ILE A 83 11.66 0.16 -6.30
N GLN A 84 11.50 -0.89 -7.09
CA GLN A 84 11.29 -0.75 -8.52
C GLN A 84 10.05 0.08 -8.81
N CYS A 85 8.95 -0.20 -8.11
CA CYS A 85 7.73 0.56 -8.31
C CYS A 85 7.90 2.02 -7.92
N LEU A 86 8.52 2.26 -6.77
CA LEU A 86 8.71 3.63 -6.32
C LEU A 86 9.61 4.40 -7.28
N THR A 87 10.66 3.76 -7.74
CA THR A 87 11.56 4.39 -8.70
C THR A 87 10.83 4.70 -10.00
N ALA A 88 10.04 3.74 -10.48
CA ALA A 88 9.32 3.94 -11.73
C ALA A 88 8.31 5.07 -11.62
N MET A 89 7.72 5.25 -10.46
CA MET A 89 6.76 6.32 -10.23
C MET A 89 7.42 7.67 -10.00
N GLY A 90 8.72 7.69 -9.81
CA GLY A 90 9.40 8.93 -9.50
C GLY A 90 9.34 9.30 -8.04
N ALA A 91 9.00 8.37 -7.18
CA ALA A 91 8.95 8.64 -5.75
C ALA A 91 10.35 8.65 -5.19
N ARG A 92 10.65 9.67 -4.40
CA ARG A 92 11.96 9.77 -3.80
C ARG A 92 11.96 9.39 -2.34
N SER A 93 10.80 9.21 -1.75
CA SER A 93 10.70 8.83 -0.36
C SER A 93 9.41 8.06 -0.19
N LEU A 94 9.30 7.39 0.93
CA LEU A 94 8.12 6.60 1.24
C LEU A 94 7.69 6.94 2.65
N ARG A 95 6.40 7.27 2.82
CA ARG A 95 5.89 7.53 4.14
C ARG A 95 5.44 6.27 4.78
N LEU A 96 5.88 6.02 5.97
CA LEU A 96 5.50 4.80 6.68
C LEU A 96 4.29 4.98 7.56
N GLY A 97 3.67 6.12 7.53
CA GLY A 97 2.47 6.36 8.31
C GLY A 97 2.08 7.78 8.15
N GLU A 98 1.04 8.17 8.90
CA GLU A 98 0.60 9.54 8.87
C GLU A 98 1.55 10.42 9.62
N PRO A 99 1.78 11.62 9.13
CA PRO A 99 2.61 12.54 9.88
C PRO A 99 1.92 12.86 11.19
N GLU A 100 2.71 12.93 12.26
CA GLU A 100 2.12 13.25 13.47
C GLU A 100 1.75 14.67 13.56
N ASN A 101 0.67 14.95 14.18
CA ASN A 101 0.22 16.32 14.40
C ASN A 101 0.14 17.10 13.13
N GLY A 102 -0.16 16.44 12.07
CA GLY A 102 -0.35 17.12 10.83
C GLY A 102 0.90 17.68 10.24
N GLN A 103 2.02 17.20 10.67
CA GLN A 103 3.21 17.70 10.10
C GLN A 103 3.46 17.26 8.76
#